data_c695d966f5b65a9c95b822ed1d687e42
#
_entry.id   c695d966f5b65a9c95b822ed1d687e42
#
_cell.length_a   1.000
_cell.length_b   1.000
_cell.length_c   1.000
_cell.angle_alpha   90.00
_cell.angle_beta   90.00
_cell.angle_gamma   90.00
#
_symmetry.space_group_name_H-M   'P 1'
#
loop_
_entity.id
_entity.type
_entity.pdbx_description
1 polymer ?
#
loop_
_entity_poly.entity_id
_entity_poly.type
_entity_poly.pdbx_seq_one_letter_code
_entity_poly.pdbx_strand_id
1 'polypeptide(L)'
;MKGITTTIFTHLEKLPAVSDANFFHSRELFAISAKTPRMKPYMVVCTDDSGRVLSQLLAIVRYRASILPPFFFMHGRVMGEGEYASSEWRKEDLFGEMLQVLTKKMGSKTLYIEFSHLTQKTFGHKWFRQQGYFPVHWMSIHNSLHSRLPEERINEKLQQRIDNAYSRGVTTGEVENDDDFKAFAQLLRQHNWFKPKRYIPDNQFFIEAAKTDSCRLFVTKYQQHVIGCSACVYSQGDAYLWYAAFRRKTYVMLHPDTLTIWHTIKYAHQHGYNHINFMDVGLPFRKNSFREFILSFGGKPVSTVRWFRSSIRWINALLSWIYRD
;
A
#
# COMPACT_ATOMS: atom_id res chain seq x y z
N MET A 1 -27.14 -13.50 -1.45
CA MET A 1 -27.82 -13.17 -2.74
C MET A 1 -28.16 -14.49 -3.44
N LYS A 2 -29.32 -14.63 -4.11
CA LYS A 2 -29.64 -15.86 -4.87
C LYS A 2 -28.70 -15.96 -6.08
N GLY A 3 -28.13 -17.14 -6.33
CA GLY A 3 -27.25 -17.39 -7.48
C GLY A 3 -25.80 -16.91 -7.31
N ILE A 4 -25.37 -16.58 -6.09
CA ILE A 4 -23.97 -16.22 -5.82
C ILE A 4 -23.43 -17.06 -4.68
N THR A 5 -22.26 -17.65 -4.91
CA THR A 5 -21.49 -18.37 -3.88
C THR A 5 -20.23 -17.56 -3.54
N THR A 6 -20.01 -17.30 -2.24
CA THR A 6 -18.82 -16.57 -1.76
C THR A 6 -17.91 -17.51 -1.00
N THR A 7 -16.69 -17.68 -1.47
CA THR A 7 -15.71 -18.62 -0.93
C THR A 7 -14.40 -17.89 -0.56
N ILE A 8 -13.73 -18.35 0.52
CA ILE A 8 -12.40 -17.86 0.91
C ILE A 8 -11.35 -18.91 0.60
N PHE A 9 -10.32 -18.48 -0.11
CA PHE A 9 -9.14 -19.26 -0.43
C PHE A 9 -7.93 -18.78 0.37
N THR A 10 -7.17 -19.75 0.88
CA THR A 10 -5.92 -19.50 1.65
C THR A 10 -4.73 -20.25 1.06
N HIS A 11 -4.94 -21.04 0.02
CA HIS A 11 -3.95 -21.84 -0.69
C HIS A 11 -4.00 -21.52 -2.19
N LEU A 12 -2.84 -21.29 -2.78
CA LEU A 12 -2.72 -20.85 -4.17
C LEU A 12 -3.27 -21.87 -5.16
N GLU A 13 -3.09 -23.17 -4.86
CA GLU A 13 -3.49 -24.28 -5.72
C GLU A 13 -5.02 -24.41 -5.84
N LYS A 14 -5.74 -23.90 -4.83
CA LYS A 14 -7.21 -23.94 -4.79
C LYS A 14 -7.87 -22.68 -5.34
N LEU A 15 -7.05 -21.65 -5.67
CA LEU A 15 -7.56 -20.39 -6.14
C LEU A 15 -8.06 -20.53 -7.59
N PRO A 16 -9.32 -20.13 -7.89
CA PRO A 16 -9.82 -20.14 -9.27
C PRO A 16 -9.06 -19.14 -10.15
N ALA A 17 -9.37 -19.11 -11.44
CA ALA A 17 -8.86 -18.09 -12.34
C ALA A 17 -9.44 -16.73 -11.94
N VAL A 18 -8.65 -15.92 -11.22
CA VAL A 18 -8.98 -14.55 -10.79
C VAL A 18 -8.30 -13.52 -11.70
N SER A 19 -8.83 -12.31 -11.73
CA SER A 19 -8.21 -11.20 -12.49
C SER A 19 -6.91 -10.76 -11.84
N ASP A 20 -5.89 -10.45 -12.65
CA ASP A 20 -4.62 -9.84 -12.24
C ASP A 20 -4.52 -8.35 -12.63
N ALA A 21 -5.61 -7.74 -13.10
CA ALA A 21 -5.63 -6.34 -13.52
C ALA A 21 -5.30 -5.37 -12.37
N ASN A 22 -5.75 -5.69 -11.15
CA ASN A 22 -5.42 -4.93 -9.95
C ASN A 22 -4.42 -5.71 -9.09
N PHE A 23 -3.17 -5.26 -9.05
CA PHE A 23 -2.13 -5.91 -8.25
C PHE A 23 -2.54 -6.17 -6.79
N PHE A 24 -3.25 -5.22 -6.16
CA PHE A 24 -3.64 -5.34 -4.75
C PHE A 24 -4.66 -6.46 -4.49
N HIS A 25 -5.31 -6.98 -5.53
CA HIS A 25 -6.27 -8.09 -5.46
C HIS A 25 -5.90 -9.25 -6.38
N SER A 26 -4.66 -9.28 -6.88
CA SER A 26 -4.17 -10.26 -7.84
C SER A 26 -3.76 -11.59 -7.21
N ARG A 27 -3.68 -12.60 -8.05
CA ARG A 27 -3.05 -13.90 -7.75
C ARG A 27 -1.55 -13.72 -7.44
N GLU A 28 -0.90 -12.74 -8.09
CA GLU A 28 0.50 -12.39 -7.89
C GLU A 28 0.79 -11.95 -6.44
N LEU A 29 0.07 -10.94 -5.92
CA LEU A 29 0.23 -10.49 -4.54
C LEU A 29 -0.18 -11.58 -3.52
N PHE A 30 -1.17 -12.41 -3.86
CA PHE A 30 -1.51 -13.58 -3.04
C PHE A 30 -0.31 -14.51 -2.91
N ALA A 31 0.34 -14.88 -4.02
CA ALA A 31 1.51 -15.78 -4.06
C ALA A 31 2.71 -15.19 -3.29
N ILE A 32 3.03 -13.91 -3.51
CA ILE A 32 4.07 -13.19 -2.77
C ILE A 32 3.80 -13.27 -1.27
N SER A 33 2.57 -12.98 -0.86
CA SER A 33 2.18 -12.98 0.55
C SER A 33 2.21 -14.38 1.17
N ALA A 34 1.84 -15.41 0.41
CA ALA A 34 1.86 -16.81 0.87
C ALA A 34 3.28 -17.32 1.13
N LYS A 35 4.27 -16.86 0.34
CA LYS A 35 5.69 -17.20 0.50
C LYS A 35 6.40 -16.36 1.56
N THR A 36 5.78 -15.26 2.01
CA THR A 36 6.40 -14.32 2.96
C THR A 36 6.18 -14.79 4.40
N PRO A 37 7.24 -14.96 5.22
CA PRO A 37 7.10 -15.28 6.62
C PRO A 37 6.22 -14.28 7.37
N ARG A 38 5.38 -14.76 8.28
CA ARG A 38 4.47 -13.95 9.12
C ARG A 38 3.40 -13.18 8.33
N MET A 39 3.14 -13.58 7.08
CA MET A 39 2.02 -13.11 6.28
C MET A 39 1.11 -14.27 5.91
N LYS A 40 -0.19 -14.01 5.82
CA LYS A 40 -1.18 -15.01 5.39
C LYS A 40 -2.23 -14.34 4.51
N PRO A 41 -2.30 -14.69 3.23
CA PRO A 41 -3.32 -14.16 2.33
C PRO A 41 -4.67 -14.87 2.52
N TYR A 42 -5.75 -14.12 2.29
CA TYR A 42 -7.12 -14.59 2.24
C TYR A 42 -7.76 -13.96 1.00
N MET A 43 -7.98 -14.74 -0.04
CA MET A 43 -8.71 -14.31 -1.23
C MET A 43 -10.16 -14.68 -1.09
N VAL A 44 -11.03 -13.70 -1.04
CA VAL A 44 -12.50 -13.89 -1.08
C VAL A 44 -12.93 -13.77 -2.53
N VAL A 45 -13.66 -14.74 -3.03
CA VAL A 45 -14.13 -14.78 -4.41
C VAL A 45 -15.63 -15.03 -4.41
N CYS A 46 -16.38 -14.20 -5.17
CA CYS A 46 -17.77 -14.45 -5.49
C CYS A 46 -17.85 -15.10 -6.87
N THR A 47 -18.59 -16.21 -6.96
CA THR A 47 -18.87 -16.90 -8.22
C THR A 47 -20.38 -17.00 -8.44
N ASP A 48 -20.80 -17.04 -9.71
CA ASP A 48 -22.17 -17.39 -10.08
C ASP A 48 -22.38 -18.92 -10.05
N ASP A 49 -23.61 -19.34 -10.37
CA ASP A 49 -23.99 -20.76 -10.41
C ASP A 49 -23.22 -21.54 -11.48
N SER A 50 -22.66 -20.89 -12.48
CA SER A 50 -21.80 -21.51 -13.51
C SER A 50 -20.33 -21.66 -13.08
N GLY A 51 -19.96 -21.10 -11.91
CA GLY A 51 -18.59 -21.08 -11.41
C GLY A 51 -17.73 -19.94 -11.96
N ARG A 52 -18.32 -19.00 -12.73
CA ARG A 52 -17.60 -17.81 -13.24
C ARG A 52 -17.32 -16.85 -12.09
N VAL A 53 -16.10 -16.34 -12.01
CA VAL A 53 -15.70 -15.33 -11.02
C VAL A 53 -16.36 -13.98 -11.34
N LEU A 54 -17.15 -13.47 -10.41
CA LEU A 54 -17.83 -12.17 -10.48
C LEU A 54 -17.03 -11.06 -9.80
N SER A 55 -16.41 -11.37 -8.68
CA SER A 55 -15.58 -10.44 -7.93
C SER A 55 -14.58 -11.14 -7.04
N GLN A 56 -13.52 -10.43 -6.68
CA GLN A 56 -12.46 -10.89 -5.79
C GLN A 56 -11.97 -9.80 -4.86
N LEU A 57 -11.55 -10.18 -3.65
CA LEU A 57 -11.03 -9.28 -2.62
C LEU A 57 -9.90 -9.97 -1.86
N LEU A 58 -8.69 -9.41 -1.92
CA LEU A 58 -7.53 -9.94 -1.19
C LEU A 58 -7.35 -9.21 0.13
N ALA A 59 -7.35 -9.95 1.22
CA ALA A 59 -6.92 -9.49 2.53
C ALA A 59 -5.63 -10.20 2.94
N ILE A 60 -4.71 -9.46 3.54
CA ILE A 60 -3.44 -10.00 4.03
C ILE A 60 -3.39 -9.83 5.54
N VAL A 61 -3.31 -10.95 6.26
CA VAL A 61 -3.07 -10.97 7.70
C VAL A 61 -1.57 -10.93 7.94
N ARG A 62 -1.14 -10.00 8.78
CA ARG A 62 0.26 -9.77 9.15
C ARG A 62 0.45 -9.93 10.64
N TYR A 63 1.50 -10.62 11.05
CA TYR A 63 1.92 -10.68 12.45
C TYR A 63 2.75 -9.44 12.77
N ARG A 64 2.36 -8.73 13.82
CA ARG A 64 3.02 -7.51 14.28
C ARG A 64 3.48 -7.65 15.71
N ALA A 65 4.66 -7.11 16.01
CA ALA A 65 5.12 -6.88 17.36
C ALA A 65 4.62 -5.52 17.86
N SER A 66 4.38 -5.42 19.17
CA SER A 66 4.02 -4.19 19.87
C SER A 66 4.87 -4.08 21.15
N ILE A 67 5.16 -2.85 21.57
CA ILE A 67 5.81 -2.57 22.85
C ILE A 67 4.82 -2.74 24.00
N LEU A 68 3.53 -2.49 23.72
CA LEU A 68 2.44 -2.64 24.71
C LEU A 68 1.68 -3.95 24.48
N PRO A 69 1.07 -4.54 25.51
CA PRO A 69 0.19 -5.70 25.37
C PRO A 69 -0.98 -5.46 24.40
N PRO A 70 -1.34 -6.46 23.61
CA PRO A 70 -0.64 -7.72 23.41
C PRO A 70 0.65 -7.50 22.61
N PHE A 71 1.77 -8.02 23.13
CA PHE A 71 3.11 -7.81 22.53
C PHE A 71 3.21 -8.35 21.10
N PHE A 72 2.35 -9.30 20.75
CA PHE A 72 2.20 -9.82 19.39
C PHE A 72 0.72 -9.86 19.03
N PHE A 73 0.40 -9.39 17.87
CA PHE A 73 -0.98 -9.40 17.36
C PHE A 73 -1.03 -9.59 15.85
N MET A 74 -2.18 -10.02 15.37
CA MET A 74 -2.47 -10.13 13.95
C MET A 74 -3.28 -8.92 13.49
N HIS A 75 -2.85 -8.33 12.38
CA HIS A 75 -3.50 -7.22 11.68
C HIS A 75 -3.95 -7.67 10.29
N GLY A 76 -5.22 -7.58 10.00
CA GLY A 76 -5.77 -7.80 8.67
C GLY A 76 -5.77 -6.52 7.87
N ARG A 77 -5.21 -6.52 6.66
CA ARG A 77 -5.22 -5.36 5.77
C ARG A 77 -5.79 -5.70 4.40
N VAL A 78 -6.67 -4.84 3.93
CA VAL A 78 -7.21 -4.84 2.57
C VAL A 78 -6.87 -3.48 1.93
N MET A 79 -6.42 -3.51 0.68
CA MET A 79 -6.05 -2.31 -0.07
C MET A 79 -6.95 -2.17 -1.29
N GLY A 80 -7.92 -1.26 -1.21
CA GLY A 80 -8.95 -1.11 -2.24
C GLY A 80 -10.25 -1.82 -1.87
N GLU A 81 -11.17 -1.83 -2.82
CA GLU A 81 -12.53 -2.35 -2.68
C GLU A 81 -12.73 -3.72 -3.34
N GLY A 82 -11.69 -4.27 -3.97
CA GLY A 82 -11.78 -5.52 -4.72
C GLY A 82 -11.70 -5.28 -6.24
N GLU A 83 -11.81 -6.38 -6.98
CA GLU A 83 -11.88 -6.41 -8.43
C GLU A 83 -13.22 -7.03 -8.85
N TYR A 84 -13.82 -6.53 -9.93
CA TYR A 84 -15.16 -6.91 -10.37
C TYR A 84 -15.16 -7.18 -11.87
N ALA A 85 -15.52 -8.40 -12.26
CA ALA A 85 -15.51 -8.86 -13.64
C ALA A 85 -16.83 -8.59 -14.39
N SER A 86 -17.93 -8.33 -13.67
CA SER A 86 -19.27 -8.23 -14.27
C SER A 86 -19.98 -6.94 -13.94
N SER A 87 -20.74 -6.43 -14.91
CA SER A 87 -21.67 -5.29 -14.74
C SER A 87 -23.10 -5.71 -14.38
N GLU A 88 -23.42 -7.01 -14.38
CA GLU A 88 -24.77 -7.53 -14.10
C GLU A 88 -25.19 -7.33 -12.63
N TRP A 89 -24.21 -7.29 -11.73
CA TRP A 89 -24.44 -7.13 -10.30
C TRP A 89 -23.88 -5.79 -9.81
N ARG A 90 -24.58 -5.18 -8.86
CA ARG A 90 -24.07 -3.95 -8.23
C ARG A 90 -22.77 -4.27 -7.47
N LYS A 91 -21.71 -3.54 -7.76
CA LYS A 91 -20.37 -3.71 -7.12
C LYS A 91 -20.46 -3.69 -5.60
N GLU A 92 -21.26 -2.78 -5.04
CA GLU A 92 -21.40 -2.65 -3.59
C GLU A 92 -22.10 -3.87 -2.95
N ASP A 93 -23.02 -4.54 -3.66
CA ASP A 93 -23.70 -5.73 -3.12
C ASP A 93 -22.74 -6.92 -3.11
N LEU A 94 -21.97 -7.13 -4.18
CA LEU A 94 -20.87 -8.12 -4.21
C LEU A 94 -19.83 -7.83 -3.13
N PHE A 95 -19.46 -6.54 -2.94
CA PHE A 95 -18.59 -6.14 -1.86
C PHE A 95 -19.13 -6.49 -0.48
N GLY A 96 -20.43 -6.26 -0.27
CA GLY A 96 -21.11 -6.59 0.99
C GLY A 96 -21.01 -8.07 1.35
N GLU A 97 -21.23 -8.96 0.38
CA GLU A 97 -21.06 -10.41 0.55
C GLU A 97 -19.61 -10.78 0.90
N MET A 98 -18.65 -10.26 0.13
CA MET A 98 -17.23 -10.50 0.40
C MET A 98 -16.81 -9.98 1.78
N LEU A 99 -17.25 -8.76 2.15
CA LEU A 99 -16.93 -8.12 3.44
C LEU A 99 -17.49 -8.94 4.60
N GLN A 100 -18.73 -9.43 4.50
CA GLN A 100 -19.38 -10.24 5.53
C GLN A 100 -18.59 -11.54 5.78
N VAL A 101 -18.28 -12.28 4.72
CA VAL A 101 -17.56 -13.55 4.80
C VAL A 101 -16.14 -13.34 5.33
N LEU A 102 -15.43 -12.31 4.84
CA LEU A 102 -14.11 -11.92 5.31
C LEU A 102 -14.11 -11.56 6.80
N THR A 103 -15.04 -10.70 7.20
CA THR A 103 -15.17 -10.23 8.60
C THR A 103 -15.43 -11.38 9.56
N LYS A 104 -16.31 -12.31 9.18
CA LYS A 104 -16.59 -13.53 9.96
C LYS A 104 -15.33 -14.38 10.11
N LYS A 105 -14.55 -14.58 9.03
CA LYS A 105 -13.34 -15.41 9.03
C LYS A 105 -12.20 -14.80 9.81
N MET A 106 -12.00 -13.49 9.72
CA MET A 106 -10.86 -12.78 10.31
C MET A 106 -11.15 -12.19 11.68
N GLY A 107 -12.42 -11.90 12.00
CA GLY A 107 -12.82 -11.17 13.19
C GLY A 107 -12.41 -11.80 14.53
N SER A 108 -12.22 -13.13 14.56
CA SER A 108 -11.70 -13.86 15.73
C SER A 108 -10.19 -14.07 15.71
N LYS A 109 -9.53 -13.82 14.59
CA LYS A 109 -8.11 -14.13 14.38
C LYS A 109 -7.21 -12.91 14.41
N THR A 110 -7.76 -11.72 14.13
CA THR A 110 -7.00 -10.48 14.05
C THR A 110 -7.42 -9.54 15.17
N LEU A 111 -6.48 -8.77 15.72
CA LEU A 111 -6.79 -7.72 16.69
C LEU A 111 -7.62 -6.62 16.04
N TYR A 112 -7.30 -6.29 14.79
CA TYR A 112 -8.11 -5.37 13.98
C TYR A 112 -7.95 -5.64 12.49
N ILE A 113 -8.95 -5.20 11.72
CA ILE A 113 -8.99 -5.23 10.25
C ILE A 113 -8.99 -3.78 9.77
N GLU A 114 -8.19 -3.49 8.76
CA GLU A 114 -8.07 -2.18 8.11
C GLU A 114 -8.37 -2.30 6.62
N PHE A 115 -9.29 -1.48 6.11
CA PHE A 115 -9.46 -1.20 4.69
C PHE A 115 -8.91 0.19 4.38
N SER A 116 -8.14 0.30 3.32
CA SER A 116 -7.51 1.55 2.89
C SER A 116 -7.52 1.66 1.37
N HIS A 117 -7.33 2.88 0.84
CA HIS A 117 -7.23 3.13 -0.61
C HIS A 117 -8.46 2.74 -1.41
N LEU A 118 -9.65 3.03 -0.85
CA LEU A 118 -10.90 2.95 -1.60
C LEU A 118 -10.94 4.05 -2.66
N THR A 119 -11.49 3.74 -3.83
CA THR A 119 -11.62 4.68 -4.95
C THR A 119 -12.52 5.85 -4.57
N GLN A 120 -13.63 5.56 -3.90
CA GLN A 120 -14.58 6.56 -3.43
C GLN A 120 -14.78 6.46 -1.91
N LYS A 121 -14.88 7.61 -1.24
CA LYS A 121 -15.07 7.67 0.22
C LYS A 121 -16.37 7.01 0.68
N THR A 122 -17.40 7.09 -0.12
CA THR A 122 -18.75 6.57 0.17
C THR A 122 -18.93 5.13 -0.21
N PHE A 123 -17.98 4.54 -0.96
CA PHE A 123 -18.10 3.15 -1.41
C PHE A 123 -18.27 2.18 -0.23
N GLY A 124 -19.29 1.34 -0.32
CA GLY A 124 -19.55 0.29 0.65
C GLY A 124 -19.93 0.79 2.06
N HIS A 125 -20.20 2.11 2.25
CA HIS A 125 -20.46 2.71 3.57
C HIS A 125 -21.50 1.92 4.37
N LYS A 126 -22.65 1.60 3.77
CA LYS A 126 -23.73 0.80 4.41
C LYS A 126 -23.20 -0.54 4.91
N TRP A 127 -22.44 -1.24 4.07
CA TRP A 127 -21.92 -2.57 4.36
C TRP A 127 -20.83 -2.54 5.44
N PHE A 128 -19.93 -1.56 5.41
CA PHE A 128 -18.95 -1.36 6.47
C PHE A 128 -19.62 -1.13 7.82
N ARG A 129 -20.63 -0.26 7.88
CA ARG A 129 -21.35 0.04 9.14
C ARG A 129 -22.10 -1.19 9.65
N GLN A 130 -22.76 -1.94 8.80
CA GLN A 130 -23.45 -3.19 9.15
C GLN A 130 -22.50 -4.24 9.73
N GLN A 131 -21.27 -4.30 9.23
CA GLN A 131 -20.25 -5.22 9.73
C GLN A 131 -19.46 -4.67 10.93
N GLY A 132 -19.85 -3.52 11.48
CA GLY A 132 -19.26 -2.90 12.67
C GLY A 132 -17.92 -2.22 12.43
N TYR A 133 -17.63 -1.82 11.20
CA TYR A 133 -16.48 -0.96 10.91
C TYR A 133 -16.79 0.52 11.21
N PHE A 134 -15.76 1.28 11.56
CA PHE A 134 -15.83 2.72 11.75
C PHE A 134 -14.83 3.42 10.81
N PRO A 135 -15.20 4.60 10.25
CA PRO A 135 -14.36 5.34 9.34
C PRO A 135 -13.35 6.19 10.11
N VAL A 136 -12.17 6.36 9.53
CA VAL A 136 -11.16 7.32 9.99
C VAL A 136 -10.70 8.14 8.79
N HIS A 137 -10.84 9.46 8.87
CA HIS A 137 -10.35 10.34 7.82
C HIS A 137 -8.84 10.24 7.67
N TRP A 138 -8.38 10.11 6.45
CA TRP A 138 -6.97 9.96 6.10
C TRP A 138 -6.60 10.85 4.92
N MET A 139 -5.29 11.02 4.70
CA MET A 139 -4.78 11.76 3.56
C MET A 139 -3.93 10.86 2.68
N SER A 140 -4.03 11.03 1.38
CA SER A 140 -3.08 10.58 0.37
C SER A 140 -2.62 11.78 -0.45
N ILE A 141 -1.52 11.65 -1.17
CA ILE A 141 -1.08 12.62 -2.16
C ILE A 141 -1.11 11.93 -3.51
N HIS A 142 -1.71 12.59 -4.46
CA HIS A 142 -1.84 12.15 -5.84
C HIS A 142 -1.10 13.14 -6.74
N ASN A 143 -0.14 12.67 -7.49
CA ASN A 143 0.61 13.47 -8.44
C ASN A 143 0.34 12.96 -9.85
N SER A 144 -0.26 13.80 -10.69
CA SER A 144 -0.51 13.49 -12.10
C SER A 144 0.80 13.55 -12.87
N LEU A 145 1.08 12.57 -13.72
CA LEU A 145 2.30 12.47 -14.51
C LEU A 145 2.08 12.78 -15.99
N HIS A 146 0.83 12.72 -16.48
CA HIS A 146 0.50 12.89 -17.89
C HIS A 146 0.23 14.34 -18.29
N SER A 147 -0.06 15.26 -17.38
CA SER A 147 -0.53 16.63 -17.72
C SER A 147 0.61 17.64 -17.83
N ARG A 148 1.75 17.41 -17.20
CA ARG A 148 2.96 18.25 -17.24
C ARG A 148 4.18 17.40 -16.93
N LEU A 149 5.34 17.82 -17.43
CA LEU A 149 6.61 17.20 -17.05
C LEU A 149 6.85 17.30 -15.53
N PRO A 150 7.45 16.30 -14.90
CA PRO A 150 7.78 16.36 -13.48
C PRO A 150 8.60 17.60 -13.10
N GLU A 151 9.53 18.04 -13.96
CA GLU A 151 10.38 19.20 -13.80
C GLU A 151 9.58 20.50 -13.68
N GLU A 152 8.49 20.64 -14.42
CA GLU A 152 7.63 21.83 -14.40
C GLU A 152 6.77 21.93 -13.13
N ARG A 153 6.74 20.88 -12.32
CA ARG A 153 5.94 20.79 -11.09
C ARG A 153 6.70 21.15 -9.84
N ILE A 154 8.01 21.18 -9.90
CA ILE A 154 8.89 21.49 -8.79
C ILE A 154 9.38 22.95 -8.90
N ASN A 155 9.71 23.55 -7.78
CA ASN A 155 10.27 24.90 -7.78
C ASN A 155 11.78 24.86 -8.05
N GLU A 156 12.32 26.00 -8.49
CA GLU A 156 13.76 26.16 -8.79
C GLU A 156 14.69 25.71 -7.67
N LYS A 157 14.33 25.99 -6.42
CA LYS A 157 15.12 25.59 -5.26
C LYS A 157 15.22 24.07 -5.12
N LEU A 158 14.13 23.34 -5.42
CA LEU A 158 14.14 21.88 -5.40
C LEU A 158 14.91 21.32 -6.58
N GLN A 159 14.75 21.93 -7.77
CA GLN A 159 15.54 21.59 -8.96
C GLN A 159 17.04 21.74 -8.69
N GLN A 160 17.49 22.88 -8.17
CA GLN A 160 18.89 23.11 -7.81
C GLN A 160 19.43 22.09 -6.81
N ARG A 161 18.62 21.65 -5.85
CA ARG A 161 19.04 20.60 -4.91
C ARG A 161 19.26 19.25 -5.60
N ILE A 162 18.38 18.91 -6.55
CA ILE A 162 18.48 17.68 -7.35
C ILE A 162 19.75 17.72 -8.18
N ASP A 163 19.97 18.80 -8.95
CA ASP A 163 21.12 18.98 -9.83
C ASP A 163 22.45 18.98 -9.06
N ASN A 164 22.50 19.69 -7.94
CA ASN A 164 23.66 19.73 -7.06
C ASN A 164 23.97 18.35 -6.44
N ALA A 165 22.98 17.54 -6.13
CA ALA A 165 23.24 16.22 -5.59
C ALA A 165 23.78 15.26 -6.67
N TYR A 166 23.20 15.30 -7.88
CA TYR A 166 23.73 14.53 -9.01
C TYR A 166 25.14 14.98 -9.40
N SER A 167 25.43 16.28 -9.46
CA SER A 167 26.78 16.80 -9.76
C SER A 167 27.85 16.40 -8.74
N ARG A 168 27.43 16.09 -7.50
CA ARG A 168 28.32 15.55 -6.45
C ARG A 168 28.50 14.04 -6.52
N GLY A 169 28.00 13.38 -7.57
CA GLY A 169 28.18 11.95 -7.80
C GLY A 169 27.15 11.05 -7.08
N VAL A 170 26.00 11.57 -6.69
CA VAL A 170 24.88 10.72 -6.26
C VAL A 170 24.25 10.07 -7.50
N THR A 171 23.98 8.79 -7.44
CA THR A 171 23.31 8.03 -8.50
C THR A 171 22.01 7.41 -8.01
N THR A 172 21.09 7.19 -8.91
CA THR A 172 19.81 6.53 -8.63
C THR A 172 19.54 5.46 -9.67
N GLY A 173 19.01 4.32 -9.28
CA GLY A 173 18.73 3.21 -10.19
C GLY A 173 17.90 2.12 -9.53
N GLU A 174 17.59 1.08 -10.30
CA GLU A 174 16.98 -0.13 -9.77
C GLU A 174 18.00 -0.94 -8.94
N VAL A 175 17.49 -1.83 -8.10
CA VAL A 175 18.31 -2.82 -7.39
C VAL A 175 18.78 -3.85 -8.41
N GLU A 176 20.09 -3.90 -8.67
CA GLU A 176 20.67 -4.72 -9.74
C GLU A 176 21.29 -6.03 -9.23
N ASN A 177 21.73 -6.05 -7.96
CA ASN A 177 22.47 -7.17 -7.39
C ASN A 177 22.12 -7.44 -5.93
N ASP A 178 22.64 -8.54 -5.38
CA ASP A 178 22.38 -8.97 -4.01
C ASP A 178 22.89 -7.98 -2.95
N ASP A 179 23.97 -7.26 -3.19
CA ASP A 179 24.52 -6.31 -2.24
C ASP A 179 23.66 -5.04 -2.18
N ASP A 180 23.15 -4.58 -3.31
CA ASP A 180 22.14 -3.52 -3.38
C ASP A 180 20.88 -3.93 -2.64
N PHE A 181 20.43 -5.17 -2.83
CA PHE A 181 19.24 -5.69 -2.14
C PHE A 181 19.46 -5.77 -0.63
N LYS A 182 20.60 -6.28 -0.17
CA LYS A 182 20.94 -6.33 1.27
C LYS A 182 20.96 -4.92 1.86
N ALA A 183 21.59 -3.96 1.18
CA ALA A 183 21.66 -2.57 1.63
C ALA A 183 20.28 -1.89 1.64
N PHE A 184 19.44 -2.13 0.61
CA PHE A 184 18.04 -1.72 0.54
C PHE A 184 17.25 -2.22 1.76
N ALA A 185 17.29 -3.52 2.03
CA ALA A 185 16.54 -4.15 3.11
C ALA A 185 17.00 -3.67 4.49
N GLN A 186 18.32 -3.52 4.67
CA GLN A 186 18.91 -3.00 5.91
C GLN A 186 18.48 -1.55 6.15
N LEU A 187 18.59 -0.68 5.13
CA LEU A 187 18.20 0.72 5.25
C LEU A 187 16.72 0.87 5.56
N LEU A 188 15.86 0.12 4.89
CA LEU A 188 14.42 0.16 5.11
C LEU A 188 14.04 -0.23 6.55
N ARG A 189 14.69 -1.25 7.12
CA ARG A 189 14.48 -1.68 8.51
C ARG A 189 15.01 -0.66 9.50
N GLN A 190 16.24 -0.17 9.32
CA GLN A 190 16.87 0.82 10.21
C GLN A 190 16.06 2.11 10.27
N HIS A 191 15.62 2.63 9.11
CA HIS A 191 14.81 3.85 9.03
C HIS A 191 13.46 3.74 9.76
N ASN A 192 12.89 2.55 9.81
CA ASN A 192 11.58 2.31 10.40
C ASN A 192 11.63 1.67 11.81
N TRP A 193 12.80 1.40 12.35
CA TRP A 193 12.99 0.75 13.65
C TRP A 193 12.19 1.42 14.78
N PHE A 194 12.25 2.75 14.86
CA PHE A 194 11.50 3.52 15.86
C PHE A 194 10.11 3.97 15.41
N LYS A 195 9.58 3.40 14.31
CA LYS A 195 8.25 3.73 13.78
C LYS A 195 7.30 2.54 13.91
N PRO A 196 6.80 2.21 15.11
CA PRO A 196 6.01 0.98 15.34
C PRO A 196 4.72 0.93 14.53
N LYS A 197 4.22 2.08 14.05
CA LYS A 197 3.02 2.16 13.20
C LYS A 197 3.25 1.65 11.78
N ARG A 198 4.49 1.64 11.29
CA ARG A 198 4.80 1.22 9.93
C ARG A 198 5.25 -0.25 9.92
N TYR A 199 4.47 -1.08 9.27
CA TYR A 199 4.83 -2.48 9.08
C TYR A 199 5.81 -2.60 7.91
N ILE A 200 6.95 -3.24 8.16
CA ILE A 200 7.91 -3.64 7.12
C ILE A 200 7.87 -5.16 7.05
N PRO A 201 7.51 -5.74 5.89
CA PRO A 201 7.49 -7.19 5.71
C PRO A 201 8.90 -7.80 5.79
N ASP A 202 8.94 -9.12 5.81
CA ASP A 202 10.20 -9.88 5.70
C ASP A 202 10.89 -9.61 4.35
N ASN A 203 12.20 -9.85 4.27
CA ASN A 203 12.97 -9.67 3.04
C ASN A 203 12.41 -10.52 1.89
N GLN A 204 11.88 -11.70 2.21
CA GLN A 204 11.28 -12.59 1.21
C GLN A 204 10.15 -11.91 0.44
N PHE A 205 9.39 -11.01 1.08
CA PHE A 205 8.37 -10.22 0.39
C PHE A 205 8.96 -9.40 -0.76
N PHE A 206 10.05 -8.69 -0.51
CA PHE A 206 10.68 -7.84 -1.52
C PHE A 206 11.38 -8.66 -2.60
N ILE A 207 11.98 -9.81 -2.24
CA ILE A 207 12.59 -10.75 -3.20
C ILE A 207 11.52 -11.27 -4.16
N GLU A 208 10.38 -11.72 -3.65
CA GLU A 208 9.31 -12.24 -4.51
C GLU A 208 8.64 -11.11 -5.31
N ALA A 209 8.45 -9.93 -4.72
CA ALA A 209 7.85 -8.78 -5.40
C ALA A 209 8.76 -8.25 -6.54
N ALA A 210 10.08 -8.23 -6.36
CA ALA A 210 11.01 -7.78 -7.38
C ALA A 210 11.09 -8.70 -8.61
N LYS A 211 10.60 -9.95 -8.50
CA LYS A 211 10.52 -10.88 -9.64
C LYS A 211 9.35 -10.59 -10.59
N THR A 212 8.45 -9.69 -10.16
CA THR A 212 7.22 -9.38 -10.88
C THR A 212 7.36 -8.08 -11.66
N ASP A 213 6.58 -7.94 -12.72
CA ASP A 213 6.55 -6.67 -13.48
C ASP A 213 5.79 -5.57 -12.73
N SER A 214 4.99 -5.95 -11.76
CA SER A 214 4.17 -5.04 -10.97
C SER A 214 4.93 -4.32 -9.85
N CYS A 215 6.20 -4.66 -9.58
CA CYS A 215 6.98 -4.04 -8.50
C CYS A 215 8.41 -3.74 -8.94
N ARG A 216 8.92 -2.56 -8.55
CA ARG A 216 10.33 -2.19 -8.72
C ARG A 216 10.91 -1.69 -7.41
N LEU A 217 12.16 -2.07 -7.17
CA LEU A 217 12.95 -1.64 -6.02
C LEU A 217 14.04 -0.70 -6.51
N PHE A 218 14.15 0.47 -5.90
CA PHE A 218 15.12 1.50 -6.27
C PHE A 218 16.09 1.77 -5.14
N VAL A 219 17.32 2.14 -5.50
CA VAL A 219 18.36 2.61 -4.59
C VAL A 219 18.93 3.95 -5.04
N THR A 220 19.27 4.78 -4.07
CA THR A 220 20.04 6.01 -4.24
C THR A 220 21.41 5.78 -3.61
N LYS A 221 22.48 5.94 -4.40
CA LYS A 221 23.85 5.60 -3.99
C LYS A 221 24.75 6.83 -4.01
N TYR A 222 25.72 6.82 -3.11
CA TYR A 222 26.84 7.74 -3.12
C TYR A 222 28.11 6.98 -2.74
N GLN A 223 29.15 7.03 -3.58
CA GLN A 223 30.42 6.29 -3.38
C GLN A 223 30.16 4.82 -2.98
N GLN A 224 29.34 4.10 -3.74
CA GLN A 224 28.93 2.71 -3.52
C GLN A 224 28.04 2.45 -2.29
N HIS A 225 27.77 3.47 -1.46
CA HIS A 225 26.90 3.32 -0.30
C HIS A 225 25.43 3.65 -0.64
N VAL A 226 24.51 2.77 -0.29
CA VAL A 226 23.06 3.05 -0.39
C VAL A 226 22.66 4.03 0.70
N ILE A 227 22.25 5.22 0.28
CA ILE A 227 21.84 6.34 1.16
C ILE A 227 20.33 6.60 1.12
N GLY A 228 19.63 6.06 0.12
CA GLY A 228 18.18 6.09 -0.01
C GLY A 228 17.66 4.84 -0.72
N CYS A 229 16.42 4.48 -0.45
CA CYS A 229 15.76 3.37 -1.15
C CYS A 229 14.25 3.56 -1.20
N SER A 230 13.61 2.99 -2.24
CA SER A 230 12.16 2.96 -2.37
C SER A 230 11.67 1.67 -3.04
N ALA A 231 10.42 1.30 -2.75
CA ALA A 231 9.70 0.24 -3.44
C ALA A 231 8.40 0.80 -3.99
N CYS A 232 8.20 0.64 -5.29
CA CYS A 232 7.01 1.06 -6.00
C CYS A 232 6.25 -0.13 -6.54
N VAL A 233 4.94 -0.01 -6.51
CA VAL A 233 4.00 -0.93 -7.15
C VAL A 233 3.30 -0.21 -8.28
N TYR A 234 3.09 -0.94 -9.36
CA TYR A 234 2.43 -0.46 -10.56
C TYR A 234 1.16 -1.28 -10.78
N SER A 235 0.03 -0.59 -10.91
CA SER A 235 -1.27 -1.24 -11.04
C SER A 235 -2.24 -0.34 -11.76
N GLN A 236 -2.98 -0.87 -12.72
CA GLN A 236 -4.05 -0.16 -13.45
C GLN A 236 -3.62 1.20 -14.04
N GLY A 237 -2.38 1.28 -14.55
CA GLY A 237 -1.85 2.52 -15.14
C GLY A 237 -1.34 3.55 -14.15
N ASP A 238 -1.36 3.27 -12.85
CA ASP A 238 -0.86 4.14 -11.78
C ASP A 238 0.34 3.52 -11.05
N ALA A 239 1.21 4.38 -10.54
CA ALA A 239 2.31 4.04 -9.65
C ALA A 239 1.93 4.31 -8.18
N TYR A 240 2.41 3.48 -7.27
CA TYR A 240 2.17 3.58 -5.84
C TYR A 240 3.50 3.50 -5.08
N LEU A 241 3.92 4.58 -4.44
CA LEU A 241 5.08 4.53 -3.55
C LEU A 241 4.70 3.75 -2.28
N TRP A 242 5.14 2.51 -2.19
CA TRP A 242 4.77 1.62 -1.08
C TRP A 242 5.70 1.77 0.12
N TYR A 243 7.01 1.79 -0.11
CA TYR A 243 8.03 1.95 0.93
C TYR A 243 9.10 2.93 0.49
N ALA A 244 9.63 3.71 1.44
CA ALA A 244 10.81 4.54 1.22
C ALA A 244 11.58 4.71 2.53
N ALA A 245 12.91 4.81 2.42
CA ALA A 245 13.81 5.05 3.54
C ALA A 245 15.04 5.85 3.10
N PHE A 246 15.56 6.70 4.01
CA PHE A 246 16.64 7.64 3.68
C PHE A 246 17.59 7.82 4.85
N ARG A 247 18.90 7.98 4.58
CA ARG A 247 19.94 8.39 5.54
C ARG A 247 20.10 9.91 5.57
N ARG A 248 18.97 10.62 5.70
CA ARG A 248 18.93 12.09 5.62
C ARG A 248 19.87 12.79 6.60
N LYS A 249 19.96 12.31 7.84
CA LYS A 249 20.79 12.94 8.88
C LYS A 249 22.30 12.82 8.62
N THR A 250 22.73 11.72 7.99
CA THR A 250 24.15 11.46 7.71
C THR A 250 24.60 12.17 6.43
N TYR A 251 23.70 12.27 5.44
CA TYR A 251 24.01 12.80 4.11
C TYR A 251 23.19 14.06 3.79
N VAL A 252 23.18 15.03 4.71
CA VAL A 252 22.33 16.23 4.63
C VAL A 252 22.50 16.98 3.32
N MET A 253 23.74 17.16 2.86
CA MET A 253 24.07 17.95 1.67
C MET A 253 23.83 17.20 0.34
N LEU A 254 23.55 15.90 0.41
CA LEU A 254 23.28 15.05 -0.75
C LEU A 254 21.79 14.79 -0.97
N HIS A 255 20.94 15.28 -0.07
CA HIS A 255 19.47 15.19 -0.14
C HIS A 255 18.94 13.82 -0.57
N PRO A 256 19.32 12.70 0.10
CA PRO A 256 18.93 11.36 -0.33
C PRO A 256 17.42 11.12 -0.36
N ASP A 257 16.67 11.80 0.51
CA ASP A 257 15.21 11.80 0.50
C ASP A 257 14.65 12.39 -0.80
N THR A 258 15.20 13.54 -1.20
CA THR A 258 14.80 14.24 -2.43
C THR A 258 15.08 13.38 -3.66
N LEU A 259 16.31 12.86 -3.80
CA LEU A 259 16.69 12.08 -4.98
C LEU A 259 15.93 10.75 -5.08
N THR A 260 15.70 10.09 -3.97
CA THR A 260 14.94 8.82 -3.97
C THR A 260 13.49 9.03 -4.43
N ILE A 261 12.81 10.05 -3.93
CA ILE A 261 11.43 10.38 -4.35
C ILE A 261 11.41 10.87 -5.79
N TRP A 262 12.38 11.72 -6.16
CA TRP A 262 12.51 12.24 -7.52
C TRP A 262 12.68 11.13 -8.54
N HIS A 263 13.60 10.20 -8.29
CA HIS A 263 13.83 9.05 -9.17
C HIS A 263 12.55 8.24 -9.37
N THR A 264 11.82 7.98 -8.30
CA THR A 264 10.55 7.23 -8.35
C THR A 264 9.51 7.92 -9.23
N ILE A 265 9.41 9.26 -9.12
CA ILE A 265 8.49 10.07 -9.95
C ILE A 265 8.93 10.04 -11.41
N LYS A 266 10.23 10.24 -11.68
CA LYS A 266 10.80 10.22 -13.03
C LYS A 266 10.61 8.88 -13.70
N TYR A 267 10.89 7.78 -12.99
CA TYR A 267 10.70 6.43 -13.49
C TYR A 267 9.24 6.19 -13.90
N ALA A 268 8.30 6.53 -13.02
CA ALA A 268 6.88 6.36 -13.32
C ALA A 268 6.43 7.19 -14.53
N HIS A 269 6.91 8.43 -14.66
CA HIS A 269 6.63 9.28 -15.82
C HIS A 269 7.22 8.68 -17.11
N GLN A 270 8.48 8.25 -17.10
CA GLN A 270 9.19 7.70 -18.27
C GLN A 270 8.56 6.40 -18.80
N HIS A 271 7.90 5.63 -17.90
CA HIS A 271 7.20 4.39 -18.25
C HIS A 271 5.71 4.59 -18.55
N GLY A 272 5.26 5.86 -18.69
CA GLY A 272 3.92 6.17 -19.15
C GLY A 272 2.80 5.95 -18.13
N TYR A 273 3.11 5.89 -16.83
CA TYR A 273 2.08 5.83 -15.80
C TYR A 273 1.36 7.17 -15.66
N ASN A 274 0.05 7.11 -15.44
CA ASN A 274 -0.80 8.32 -15.39
C ASN A 274 -0.56 9.14 -14.11
N HIS A 275 -0.38 8.45 -12.99
CA HIS A 275 -0.24 9.07 -11.68
C HIS A 275 0.75 8.34 -10.79
N ILE A 276 1.29 9.07 -9.78
CA ILE A 276 1.96 8.45 -8.65
C ILE A 276 1.24 8.79 -7.36
N ASN A 277 0.89 7.76 -6.60
CA ASN A 277 0.15 7.83 -5.35
C ASN A 277 1.05 7.62 -4.15
N PHE A 278 1.05 8.57 -3.20
CA PHE A 278 1.77 8.48 -1.93
C PHE A 278 0.77 8.10 -0.83
N MET A 279 0.85 6.86 -0.40
CA MET A 279 -0.24 6.19 0.32
C MET A 279 -0.33 6.52 1.81
N ASP A 280 0.78 6.88 2.48
CA ASP A 280 0.85 7.00 3.94
C ASP A 280 1.38 8.38 4.37
N VAL A 281 0.61 9.43 4.08
CA VAL A 281 0.94 10.82 4.42
C VAL A 281 0.22 11.35 5.68
N GLY A 282 -0.43 10.48 6.42
CA GLY A 282 -0.97 10.74 7.77
C GLY A 282 -2.38 11.30 7.83
N LEU A 283 -2.76 11.73 9.03
CA LEU A 283 -4.09 12.26 9.34
C LEU A 283 -4.24 13.70 8.84
N PRO A 284 -5.42 14.13 8.39
CA PRO A 284 -5.63 15.45 7.79
C PRO A 284 -5.36 16.61 8.76
N PHE A 285 -5.76 16.47 10.02
CA PHE A 285 -5.66 17.50 11.06
C PHE A 285 -4.30 17.51 11.77
N ARG A 286 -3.38 16.61 11.45
CA ARG A 286 -2.07 16.56 12.09
C ARG A 286 -1.00 17.09 11.16
N LYS A 287 -0.18 18.03 11.65
CA LYS A 287 1.00 18.48 10.90
C LYS A 287 1.90 17.29 10.61
N ASN A 288 2.30 17.14 9.34
CA ASN A 288 3.11 16.02 8.88
C ASN A 288 4.19 16.52 7.91
N SER A 289 5.43 16.59 8.39
CA SER A 289 6.56 17.08 7.60
C SER A 289 6.85 16.21 6.36
N PHE A 290 6.54 14.93 6.40
CA PHE A 290 6.67 14.07 5.22
C PHE A 290 5.64 14.44 4.16
N ARG A 291 4.40 14.76 4.55
CA ARG A 291 3.36 15.23 3.63
C ARG A 291 3.77 16.55 2.96
N GLU A 292 4.26 17.52 3.73
CA GLU A 292 4.74 18.79 3.20
C GLU A 292 5.92 18.59 2.23
N PHE A 293 6.83 17.69 2.56
CA PHE A 293 7.93 17.31 1.70
C PHE A 293 7.45 16.68 0.38
N ILE A 294 6.50 15.75 0.41
CA ILE A 294 5.96 15.14 -0.82
C ILE A 294 5.20 16.16 -1.67
N LEU A 295 4.46 17.09 -1.05
CA LEU A 295 3.77 18.16 -1.78
C LEU A 295 4.72 19.08 -2.56
N SER A 296 5.98 19.20 -2.14
CA SER A 296 6.98 20.00 -2.88
C SER A 296 7.30 19.45 -4.28
N PHE A 297 6.94 18.20 -4.56
CA PHE A 297 7.05 17.58 -5.89
C PHE A 297 5.80 17.81 -6.76
N GLY A 298 4.89 18.70 -6.38
CA GLY A 298 3.75 19.15 -7.18
C GLY A 298 2.50 18.28 -7.10
N GLY A 299 2.41 17.38 -6.13
CA GLY A 299 1.21 16.58 -5.88
C GLY A 299 0.07 17.37 -5.24
N LYS A 300 -1.15 16.83 -5.31
CA LYS A 300 -2.33 17.37 -4.64
C LYS A 300 -2.74 16.49 -3.46
N PRO A 301 -3.08 17.07 -2.30
CA PRO A 301 -3.60 16.31 -1.18
C PRO A 301 -5.03 15.84 -1.49
N VAL A 302 -5.29 14.58 -1.27
CA VAL A 302 -6.61 13.96 -1.45
C VAL A 302 -7.07 13.41 -0.11
N SER A 303 -8.25 13.84 0.32
CA SER A 303 -8.88 13.30 1.51
C SER A 303 -9.47 11.92 1.20
N THR A 304 -9.10 10.92 1.96
CA THR A 304 -9.56 9.54 1.84
C THR A 304 -10.16 9.07 3.18
N VAL A 305 -10.80 7.91 3.16
CA VAL A 305 -11.32 7.26 4.37
C VAL A 305 -10.69 5.88 4.49
N ARG A 306 -10.29 5.54 5.71
CA ARG A 306 -9.92 4.16 6.07
C ARG A 306 -10.97 3.60 7.00
N TRP A 307 -11.33 2.35 6.79
CA TRP A 307 -12.27 1.66 7.64
C TRP A 307 -11.54 0.70 8.56
N PHE A 308 -11.88 0.77 9.85
CA PHE A 308 -11.29 -0.08 10.87
C PHE A 308 -12.36 -0.86 11.61
N ARG A 309 -12.01 -2.07 12.03
CA ARG A 309 -12.80 -2.88 12.94
C ARG A 309 -11.90 -3.61 13.92
N SER A 310 -12.10 -3.38 15.20
CA SER A 310 -11.42 -4.13 16.27
C SER A 310 -12.21 -5.40 16.59
N SER A 311 -11.51 -6.50 16.91
CA SER A 311 -12.13 -7.73 17.41
C SER A 311 -12.55 -7.61 18.89
N ILE A 312 -11.98 -6.67 19.63
CA ILE A 312 -12.37 -6.40 21.02
C ILE A 312 -13.61 -5.50 21.01
N ARG A 313 -14.76 -6.07 21.39
CA ARG A 313 -16.08 -5.44 21.22
C ARG A 313 -16.18 -4.06 21.87
N TRP A 314 -15.75 -3.92 23.13
CA TRP A 314 -15.84 -2.64 23.83
C TRP A 314 -14.92 -1.56 23.23
N ILE A 315 -13.70 -1.94 22.78
CA ILE A 315 -12.80 -1.03 22.05
C ILE A 315 -13.44 -0.61 20.73
N ASN A 316 -14.02 -1.57 19.99
CA ASN A 316 -14.69 -1.26 18.73
C ASN A 316 -15.87 -0.31 18.94
N ALA A 317 -16.69 -0.52 19.98
CA ALA A 317 -17.82 0.36 20.31
C ALA A 317 -17.35 1.78 20.67
N LEU A 318 -16.31 1.88 21.51
CA LEU A 318 -15.72 3.18 21.89
C LEU A 318 -15.17 3.93 20.68
N LEU A 319 -14.37 3.27 19.84
CA LEU A 319 -13.79 3.88 18.63
C LEU A 319 -14.89 4.25 17.62
N SER A 320 -15.90 3.40 17.44
CA SER A 320 -17.06 3.71 16.59
C SER A 320 -17.84 4.93 17.10
N TRP A 321 -17.87 5.17 18.40
CA TRP A 321 -18.48 6.36 18.99
C TRP A 321 -17.62 7.61 18.78
N ILE A 322 -16.29 7.52 18.99
CA ILE A 322 -15.33 8.63 18.79
C ILE A 322 -15.29 9.09 17.33
N TYR A 323 -15.32 8.14 16.38
CA TYR A 323 -15.27 8.39 14.94
C TYR A 323 -16.67 8.30 14.30
N ARG A 324 -17.70 8.74 15.03
CA ARG A 324 -19.01 8.99 14.43
C ARG A 324 -18.92 10.23 13.55
N ASP A 325 -19.32 10.08 12.30
CA ASP A 325 -19.59 11.23 11.42
C ASP A 325 -20.88 11.91 11.82
#